data_c90a7ac5bb0fc09ba4b820fcf0e37b04
#
_entry.id   c90a7ac5bb0fc09ba4b820fcf0e37b04
#
_cell.length_a   1.000
_cell.length_b   1.000
_cell.length_c   1.000
_cell.angle_alpha   90.00
_cell.angle_beta   90.00
_cell.angle_gamma   90.00
#
_symmetry.space_group_name_H-M   'P 1'
#
loop_
_entity.id
_entity.type
_entity.pdbx_description
1 polymer ?
#
loop_
_entity_poly.entity_id
_entity_poly.type
_entity_poly.pdbx_seq_one_letter_code
_entity_poly.pdbx_strand_id
1 'polypeptide(L)'
;MKRNGLRTVVVLALTIFLLNAPVCATASRLQDTCAEARDEVALRPEWMRILHDTLPICKISIPGSHDSGSIKGGHMLKTQATDIPAQLRQGIRAFDIRLEKKGNKLGVFHSHAFQDIYWEDDVLPAFIHFLQTYPSETLIVSLKKEGGELRDYASLLSVSLSSPEYQSYFVMDFRPELTLKDCRGKILFLHRDHAMDNYPGAACVGWEDDSTCLLTLR
;
A
#
# COMPACT_ATOMS: atom_id res chain seq x y z
N MET A 1 -9.01 56.52 49.55
CA MET A 1 -9.48 55.35 48.76
C MET A 1 -8.91 55.41 47.36
N LYS A 2 -7.85 54.67 47.00
CA LYS A 2 -7.35 54.38 45.65
C LYS A 2 -5.90 53.87 45.74
N ARG A 3 -5.70 52.61 46.23
CA ARG A 3 -4.36 52.02 46.19
C ARG A 3 -4.35 50.50 46.05
N ASN A 4 -5.49 49.85 45.84
CA ASN A 4 -5.55 48.39 45.81
C ASN A 4 -5.75 47.75 44.40
N GLY A 5 -5.91 48.56 43.35
CA GLY A 5 -6.14 48.01 41.98
C GLY A 5 -4.88 47.58 41.23
N LEU A 6 -3.72 48.15 41.57
CA LEU A 6 -2.50 47.94 40.78
C LEU A 6 -1.71 46.66 41.16
N ARG A 7 -1.85 46.21 42.43
CA ARG A 7 -1.14 45.00 42.88
C ARG A 7 -1.77 43.71 42.42
N THR A 8 -3.07 43.67 42.18
CA THR A 8 -3.80 42.47 41.73
C THR A 8 -3.56 42.16 40.26
N VAL A 9 -3.40 43.18 39.41
CA VAL A 9 -3.16 43.03 37.98
C VAL A 9 -1.74 42.52 37.71
N VAL A 10 -0.73 42.95 38.47
CA VAL A 10 0.66 42.51 38.30
C VAL A 10 0.86 41.06 38.70
N VAL A 11 0.15 40.57 39.73
CA VAL A 11 0.24 39.16 40.17
C VAL A 11 -0.46 38.25 39.18
N LEU A 12 -1.56 38.65 38.54
CA LEU A 12 -2.26 37.88 37.53
C LEU A 12 -1.46 37.76 36.23
N ALA A 13 -0.75 38.81 35.83
CA ALA A 13 0.11 38.78 34.65
C ALA A 13 1.34 37.87 34.83
N LEU A 14 1.91 37.82 36.03
CA LEU A 14 3.07 36.94 36.31
C LEU A 14 2.68 35.46 36.40
N THR A 15 1.49 35.15 36.90
CA THR A 15 0.99 33.75 36.98
C THR A 15 0.63 33.21 35.60
N ILE A 16 0.14 34.04 34.67
CA ILE A 16 -0.15 33.59 33.29
C ILE A 16 1.14 33.31 32.52
N PHE A 17 2.22 34.07 32.78
CA PHE A 17 3.50 33.85 32.09
C PHE A 17 4.25 32.60 32.57
N LEU A 18 4.08 32.19 33.84
CA LEU A 18 4.70 31.00 34.40
C LEU A 18 3.97 29.67 34.01
N LEU A 19 2.68 29.76 33.64
CA LEU A 19 1.90 28.58 33.25
C LEU A 19 2.03 28.21 31.76
N ASN A 20 2.52 29.12 30.93
CA ASN A 20 2.65 28.87 29.47
C ASN A 20 4.05 28.39 29.01
N ALA A 21 5.09 28.55 29.82
CA ALA A 21 6.44 28.19 29.42
C ALA A 21 6.74 26.69 29.35
N PRO A 22 6.19 25.80 30.19
CA PRO A 22 6.51 24.36 30.09
C PRO A 22 5.69 23.59 29.07
N VAL A 23 4.50 24.09 28.65
CA VAL A 23 3.61 23.38 27.71
C VAL A 23 4.13 23.47 26.28
N CYS A 24 4.71 24.59 25.90
CA CYS A 24 5.26 24.74 24.53
C CYS A 24 6.54 23.91 24.32
N ALA A 25 7.39 23.79 25.33
CA ALA A 25 8.63 23.01 25.25
C ALA A 25 8.39 21.49 25.25
N THR A 26 7.33 21.02 25.90
CA THR A 26 6.94 19.60 25.87
C THR A 26 6.23 19.22 24.56
N ALA A 27 5.44 20.13 23.98
CA ALA A 27 4.78 19.89 22.70
C ALA A 27 5.80 19.82 21.54
N SER A 28 6.81 20.68 21.52
CA SER A 28 7.87 20.62 20.51
C SER A 28 8.70 19.33 20.61
N ARG A 29 9.09 18.92 21.83
CA ARG A 29 9.82 17.67 22.04
C ARG A 29 9.01 16.42 21.64
N LEU A 30 7.70 16.41 21.87
CA LEU A 30 6.83 15.31 21.44
C LEU A 30 6.68 15.29 19.92
N GLN A 31 6.64 16.46 19.27
CA GLN A 31 6.63 16.52 17.79
C GLN A 31 7.96 16.08 17.20
N ASP A 32 9.09 16.47 17.78
CA ASP A 32 10.41 16.06 17.31
C ASP A 32 10.64 14.55 17.50
N THR A 33 10.27 13.99 18.65
CA THR A 33 10.33 12.52 18.87
C THR A 33 9.38 11.72 18.00
N CYS A 34 8.19 12.27 17.69
CA CYS A 34 7.27 11.64 16.73
C CYS A 34 7.77 11.76 15.28
N ALA A 35 8.46 12.82 14.91
CA ALA A 35 9.06 12.98 13.61
C ALA A 35 10.26 12.04 13.43
N GLU A 36 11.17 11.96 14.41
CA GLU A 36 12.29 11.02 14.42
C GLU A 36 11.83 9.57 14.38
N ALA A 37 10.78 9.20 15.14
CA ALA A 37 10.20 7.87 15.12
C ALA A 37 9.53 7.56 13.77
N ARG A 38 8.93 8.54 13.11
CA ARG A 38 8.36 8.38 11.75
C ARG A 38 9.45 8.14 10.71
N ASP A 39 10.54 8.86 10.78
CA ASP A 39 11.66 8.69 9.86
C ASP A 39 12.36 7.34 10.07
N GLU A 40 12.46 6.85 11.30
CA GLU A 40 13.06 5.55 11.59
C GLU A 40 12.16 4.37 11.16
N VAL A 41 10.83 4.50 11.26
CA VAL A 41 9.86 3.51 10.76
C VAL A 41 9.72 3.58 9.24
N ALA A 42 9.80 4.77 8.63
CA ALA A 42 9.66 4.96 7.18
C ALA A 42 10.82 4.38 6.35
N LEU A 43 11.92 3.99 6.96
CA LEU A 43 13.14 3.55 6.27
C LEU A 43 13.45 2.05 6.43
N ARG A 44 12.50 1.22 6.88
CA ARG A 44 12.70 -0.23 6.94
C ARG A 44 11.98 -0.94 5.79
N PRO A 45 12.64 -1.15 4.66
CA PRO A 45 12.02 -1.87 3.53
C PRO A 45 11.71 -3.34 3.85
N GLU A 46 12.18 -3.87 4.96
CA GLU A 46 11.96 -5.25 5.42
C GLU A 46 11.21 -5.32 6.77
N TRP A 47 10.17 -4.50 6.94
CA TRP A 47 9.47 -4.41 8.24
C TRP A 47 8.74 -5.68 8.65
N MET A 48 8.34 -6.55 7.69
CA MET A 48 7.72 -7.83 8.02
C MET A 48 8.70 -8.84 8.63
N ARG A 49 10.02 -8.61 8.53
CA ARG A 49 11.05 -9.48 9.09
C ARG A 49 10.91 -9.69 10.60
N ILE A 50 10.40 -8.68 11.33
CA ILE A 50 10.22 -8.75 12.78
C ILE A 50 8.91 -9.44 13.20
N LEU A 51 8.01 -9.69 12.27
CA LEU A 51 6.73 -10.34 12.56
C LEU A 51 6.89 -11.86 12.68
N HIS A 52 6.06 -12.45 13.52
CA HIS A 52 6.10 -13.89 13.75
C HIS A 52 5.55 -14.68 12.55
N ASP A 53 6.22 -15.74 12.16
CA ASP A 53 5.88 -16.59 11.01
C ASP A 53 4.48 -17.21 11.08
N THR A 54 3.99 -17.51 12.29
CA THR A 54 2.66 -18.12 12.52
C THR A 54 1.52 -17.12 12.50
N LEU A 55 1.81 -15.82 12.29
CA LEU A 55 0.77 -14.80 12.25
C LEU A 55 -0.07 -14.98 10.98
N PRO A 56 -1.41 -15.17 11.11
CA PRO A 56 -2.28 -15.25 9.94
C PRO A 56 -2.22 -13.94 9.12
N ILE A 57 -2.09 -14.07 7.80
CA ILE A 57 -1.96 -12.90 6.91
C ILE A 57 -3.17 -11.97 7.03
N CYS A 58 -4.36 -12.50 7.24
CA CYS A 58 -5.60 -11.75 7.42
C CYS A 58 -5.66 -10.93 8.74
N LYS A 59 -4.72 -11.13 9.65
CA LYS A 59 -4.62 -10.38 10.93
C LYS A 59 -3.54 -9.30 10.91
N ILE A 60 -2.88 -9.10 9.79
CA ILE A 60 -1.84 -8.08 9.64
C ILE A 60 -2.46 -6.82 9.03
N SER A 61 -2.30 -5.67 9.68
CA SER A 61 -2.57 -4.37 9.05
C SER A 61 -1.44 -4.03 8.10
N ILE A 62 -1.71 -4.09 6.80
CA ILE A 62 -0.71 -3.93 5.74
C ILE A 62 -0.88 -2.56 5.09
N PRO A 63 0.16 -1.71 5.06
CA PRO A 63 0.12 -0.44 4.34
C PRO A 63 -0.13 -0.67 2.85
N GLY A 64 -1.09 0.04 2.29
CA GLY A 64 -1.47 -0.07 0.89
C GLY A 64 -1.57 1.27 0.18
N SER A 65 -1.57 1.23 -1.15
CA SER A 65 -1.79 2.38 -2.01
C SER A 65 -2.91 2.10 -3.02
N HIS A 66 -3.73 3.14 -3.27
CA HIS A 66 -4.81 3.11 -4.25
C HIS A 66 -4.30 3.54 -5.63
N ASP A 67 -4.73 2.85 -6.70
CA ASP A 67 -4.22 3.09 -8.06
C ASP A 67 -2.69 3.24 -8.07
N SER A 68 -2.02 2.21 -7.58
CA SER A 68 -0.62 2.27 -7.14
C SER A 68 0.38 2.70 -8.23
N GLY A 69 0.06 2.46 -9.50
CA GLY A 69 0.88 2.88 -10.65
C GLY A 69 0.54 4.26 -11.20
N SER A 70 -0.46 4.96 -10.66
CA SER A 70 -0.97 6.21 -11.23
C SER A 70 -0.17 7.43 -10.78
N ILE A 71 0.95 7.69 -11.47
CA ILE A 71 1.88 8.80 -11.20
C ILE A 71 1.78 9.93 -12.23
N LYS A 72 0.98 9.75 -13.31
CA LYS A 72 0.80 10.71 -14.40
C LYS A 72 -0.66 11.15 -14.53
N GLY A 73 -0.89 12.23 -15.31
CA GLY A 73 -2.24 12.69 -15.64
C GLY A 73 -2.72 13.91 -14.84
N GLY A 74 -1.81 14.63 -14.20
CA GLY A 74 -2.14 15.86 -13.45
C GLY A 74 -2.98 15.60 -12.19
N HIS A 75 -3.57 16.64 -11.62
CA HIS A 75 -4.26 16.56 -10.33
C HIS A 75 -5.50 15.63 -10.31
N MET A 76 -6.11 15.38 -11.47
CA MET A 76 -7.34 14.57 -11.53
C MET A 76 -7.08 13.08 -11.68
N LEU A 77 -5.93 12.70 -12.24
CA LEU A 77 -5.63 11.30 -12.57
C LEU A 77 -4.37 10.78 -11.85
N LYS A 78 -3.62 11.65 -11.21
CA LYS A 78 -2.44 11.26 -10.42
C LYS A 78 -2.87 10.96 -8.99
N THR A 79 -2.82 9.70 -8.58
CA THR A 79 -3.15 9.27 -7.21
C THR A 79 -1.90 9.06 -6.35
N GLN A 80 -0.74 8.83 -6.97
CA GLN A 80 0.50 8.52 -6.27
C GLN A 80 1.59 9.57 -6.51
N ALA A 81 2.33 9.91 -5.46
CA ALA A 81 3.46 10.83 -5.54
C ALA A 81 4.74 10.14 -6.04
N THR A 82 4.87 8.83 -5.80
CA THR A 82 6.08 8.04 -6.06
C THR A 82 5.75 6.79 -6.88
N ASP A 83 6.73 6.29 -7.62
CA ASP A 83 6.64 5.06 -8.39
C ASP A 83 6.58 3.80 -7.49
N ILE A 84 6.25 2.65 -8.08
CA ILE A 84 6.12 1.38 -7.36
C ILE A 84 7.42 0.99 -6.63
N PRO A 85 8.62 1.07 -7.23
CA PRO A 85 9.85 0.80 -6.50
C PRO A 85 10.07 1.69 -5.27
N ALA A 86 9.73 2.98 -5.35
CA ALA A 86 9.83 3.88 -4.20
C ALA A 86 8.78 3.54 -3.11
N GLN A 87 7.53 3.22 -3.51
CA GLN A 87 6.50 2.77 -2.58
C GLN A 87 6.90 1.50 -1.82
N LEU A 88 7.52 0.53 -2.49
CA LEU A 88 8.06 -0.69 -1.86
C LEU A 88 9.11 -0.35 -0.80
N ARG A 89 10.06 0.56 -1.12
CA ARG A 89 11.08 1.03 -0.15
C ARG A 89 10.47 1.80 1.02
N GLN A 90 9.35 2.49 0.81
CA GLN A 90 8.58 3.21 1.83
C GLN A 90 7.73 2.31 2.73
N GLY A 91 7.71 1.00 2.47
CA GLY A 91 7.01 0.04 3.31
C GLY A 91 5.61 -0.36 2.81
N ILE A 92 5.17 0.12 1.66
CA ILE A 92 3.91 -0.32 1.04
C ILE A 92 4.03 -1.79 0.64
N ARG A 93 2.98 -2.59 0.94
CA ARG A 93 2.91 -4.03 0.65
C ARG A 93 1.58 -4.45 0.05
N ALA A 94 0.58 -3.56 0.01
CA ALA A 94 -0.67 -3.79 -0.70
C ALA A 94 -0.79 -2.80 -1.86
N PHE A 95 -1.00 -3.32 -3.07
CA PHE A 95 -1.00 -2.55 -4.31
C PHE A 95 -2.31 -2.77 -5.06
N ASP A 96 -2.93 -1.69 -5.51
CA ASP A 96 -4.08 -1.69 -6.42
C ASP A 96 -3.57 -1.41 -7.84
N ILE A 97 -3.47 -2.46 -8.65
CA ILE A 97 -2.95 -2.39 -10.02
C ILE A 97 -4.08 -2.55 -11.01
N ARG A 98 -4.28 -1.53 -11.83
CA ARG A 98 -5.33 -1.48 -12.84
C ARG A 98 -4.74 -1.56 -14.23
N LEU A 99 -5.19 -2.53 -15.00
CA LEU A 99 -4.57 -2.93 -16.25
C LEU A 99 -5.56 -2.87 -17.41
N GLU A 100 -5.05 -2.45 -18.55
CA GLU A 100 -5.75 -2.49 -19.82
C GLU A 100 -4.79 -2.91 -20.94
N LYS A 101 -5.31 -3.60 -21.95
CA LYS A 101 -4.52 -3.99 -23.12
C LYS A 101 -4.02 -2.74 -23.87
N LYS A 102 -2.71 -2.68 -24.07
CA LYS A 102 -2.04 -1.67 -24.90
C LYS A 102 -1.06 -2.35 -25.87
N GLY A 103 -1.48 -2.45 -27.12
CA GLY A 103 -0.75 -3.27 -28.10
C GLY A 103 -0.82 -4.76 -27.72
N ASN A 104 0.32 -5.38 -27.53
CA ASN A 104 0.44 -6.81 -27.18
C ASN A 104 0.76 -7.05 -25.69
N LYS A 105 0.63 -6.02 -24.85
CA LYS A 105 0.96 -6.05 -23.41
C LYS A 105 -0.17 -5.46 -22.59
N LEU A 106 -0.07 -5.65 -21.27
CA LEU A 106 -0.92 -4.99 -20.29
C LEU A 106 -0.26 -3.70 -19.80
N GLY A 107 -0.83 -2.55 -20.17
CA GLY A 107 -0.46 -1.25 -19.62
C GLY A 107 -1.13 -0.98 -18.30
N VAL A 108 -0.49 -0.19 -17.43
CA VAL A 108 -1.15 0.37 -16.25
C VAL A 108 -1.94 1.61 -16.65
N PHE A 109 -3.20 1.65 -16.25
CA PHE A 109 -4.11 2.74 -16.55
C PHE A 109 -4.78 3.26 -15.28
N HIS A 110 -5.18 4.51 -15.31
CA HIS A 110 -6.17 5.09 -14.43
C HIS A 110 -7.23 5.76 -15.30
N SER A 111 -8.45 5.21 -15.30
CA SER A 111 -9.48 5.56 -16.27
C SER A 111 -8.91 5.40 -17.70
N HIS A 112 -8.90 6.44 -18.50
CA HIS A 112 -8.38 6.44 -19.87
C HIS A 112 -6.89 6.81 -20.00
N ALA A 113 -6.23 7.11 -18.89
CA ALA A 113 -4.84 7.61 -18.89
C ALA A 113 -3.84 6.47 -18.71
N PHE A 114 -3.10 6.16 -19.77
CA PHE A 114 -1.96 5.28 -19.71
C PHE A 114 -0.83 5.89 -18.85
N GLN A 115 -0.26 5.10 -17.96
CA GLN A 115 0.75 5.56 -17.00
C GLN A 115 2.20 5.40 -17.49
N ASP A 116 2.39 5.02 -18.78
CA ASP A 116 3.68 4.74 -19.43
C ASP A 116 4.52 3.66 -18.75
N ILE A 117 3.86 2.73 -18.07
CA ILE A 117 4.46 1.52 -17.50
C ILE A 117 3.59 0.31 -17.88
N TYR A 118 4.25 -0.84 -18.02
CA TYR A 118 3.64 -2.11 -18.37
C TYR A 118 3.75 -3.11 -17.24
N TRP A 119 2.76 -3.98 -17.15
CA TRP A 119 2.75 -5.05 -16.14
C TRP A 119 3.97 -5.97 -16.27
N GLU A 120 4.22 -6.45 -17.49
CA GLU A 120 5.24 -7.44 -17.78
C GLU A 120 6.68 -6.88 -17.69
N ASP A 121 6.87 -5.62 -18.08
CA ASP A 121 8.20 -5.03 -18.21
C ASP A 121 8.63 -4.25 -16.96
N ASP A 122 7.67 -3.65 -16.25
CA ASP A 122 7.96 -2.70 -15.19
C ASP A 122 7.44 -3.16 -13.82
N VAL A 123 6.16 -3.53 -13.73
CA VAL A 123 5.49 -3.74 -12.44
C VAL A 123 5.86 -5.09 -11.83
N LEU A 124 5.62 -6.18 -12.55
CA LEU A 124 5.91 -7.53 -12.07
C LEU A 124 7.40 -7.74 -11.79
N PRO A 125 8.34 -7.32 -12.67
CA PRO A 125 9.76 -7.40 -12.38
C PRO A 125 10.18 -6.58 -11.15
N ALA A 126 9.59 -5.40 -10.91
CA ALA A 126 9.89 -4.61 -9.73
C ALA A 126 9.46 -5.32 -8.43
N PHE A 127 8.28 -5.96 -8.43
CA PHE A 127 7.81 -6.77 -7.29
C PHE A 127 8.72 -7.96 -7.03
N ILE A 128 9.11 -8.70 -8.07
CA ILE A 128 9.97 -9.87 -7.96
C ILE A 128 11.37 -9.46 -7.47
N HIS A 129 11.97 -8.44 -8.05
CA HIS A 129 13.26 -7.92 -7.61
C HIS A 129 13.25 -7.50 -6.14
N PHE A 130 12.16 -6.85 -5.70
CA PHE A 130 11.98 -6.49 -4.29
C PHE A 130 11.95 -7.72 -3.39
N LEU A 131 11.17 -8.74 -3.74
CA LEU A 131 11.06 -9.98 -2.95
C LEU A 131 12.35 -10.81 -2.96
N GLN A 132 13.14 -10.76 -4.03
CA GLN A 132 14.48 -11.34 -4.07
C GLN A 132 15.44 -10.65 -3.10
N THR A 133 15.34 -9.33 -3.02
CA THR A 133 16.17 -8.51 -2.11
C THR A 133 15.73 -8.67 -0.66
N TYR A 134 14.43 -8.76 -0.41
CA TYR A 134 13.82 -8.82 0.91
C TYR A 134 12.88 -10.04 1.04
N PRO A 135 13.43 -11.26 1.14
CA PRO A 135 12.63 -12.51 1.14
C PRO A 135 11.76 -12.69 2.39
N SER A 136 11.93 -11.85 3.41
CA SER A 136 11.05 -11.81 4.59
C SER A 136 9.68 -11.17 4.30
N GLU A 137 9.58 -10.41 3.23
CA GLU A 137 8.40 -9.64 2.88
C GLU A 137 7.41 -10.48 2.06
N THR A 138 6.16 -10.03 2.03
CA THR A 138 5.12 -10.51 1.09
C THR A 138 4.38 -9.32 0.52
N LEU A 139 3.85 -9.47 -0.69
CA LEU A 139 3.05 -8.45 -1.35
C LEU A 139 1.63 -8.95 -1.55
N ILE A 140 0.65 -8.07 -1.34
CA ILE A 140 -0.74 -8.27 -1.75
C ILE A 140 -0.98 -7.39 -2.96
N VAL A 141 -1.41 -7.97 -4.07
CA VAL A 141 -1.62 -7.24 -5.31
C VAL A 141 -3.04 -7.47 -5.81
N SER A 142 -3.86 -6.43 -5.66
CA SER A 142 -5.19 -6.38 -6.26
C SER A 142 -5.04 -6.08 -7.76
N LEU A 143 -5.57 -6.96 -8.59
CA LEU A 143 -5.58 -6.83 -10.04
C LEU A 143 -6.99 -6.55 -10.53
N LYS A 144 -7.14 -5.48 -11.31
CA LYS A 144 -8.43 -5.09 -11.91
C LYS A 144 -8.23 -4.71 -13.37
N LYS A 145 -9.15 -5.17 -14.22
CA LYS A 145 -9.28 -4.66 -15.58
C LYS A 145 -9.82 -3.22 -15.53
N GLU A 146 -9.10 -2.25 -16.08
CA GLU A 146 -9.55 -0.85 -16.10
C GLU A 146 -10.44 -0.54 -17.30
N GLY A 147 -10.08 -1.02 -18.47
CA GLY A 147 -10.84 -0.82 -19.72
C GLY A 147 -10.66 -1.99 -20.66
N GLY A 148 -11.20 -1.86 -21.90
CA GLY A 148 -11.07 -2.85 -22.94
C GLY A 148 -11.84 -4.15 -22.71
N GLU A 149 -11.56 -5.16 -23.52
CA GLU A 149 -12.24 -6.46 -23.48
C GLU A 149 -11.67 -7.36 -22.39
N LEU A 150 -12.55 -8.01 -21.61
CA LEU A 150 -12.16 -8.92 -20.53
C LEU A 150 -11.32 -10.10 -21.05
N ARG A 151 -11.64 -10.62 -22.24
CA ARG A 151 -10.93 -11.72 -22.87
C ARG A 151 -9.47 -11.36 -23.17
N ASP A 152 -9.23 -10.17 -23.68
CA ASP A 152 -7.89 -9.68 -24.01
C ASP A 152 -7.04 -9.51 -22.76
N TYR A 153 -7.62 -8.89 -21.71
CA TYR A 153 -7.00 -8.76 -20.40
C TYR A 153 -6.62 -10.12 -19.81
N ALA A 154 -7.59 -11.03 -19.71
CA ALA A 154 -7.37 -12.35 -19.14
C ALA A 154 -6.31 -13.17 -19.92
N SER A 155 -6.34 -13.10 -21.25
CA SER A 155 -5.38 -13.80 -22.10
C SER A 155 -3.94 -13.31 -21.88
N LEU A 156 -3.73 -11.99 -21.82
CA LEU A 156 -2.40 -11.42 -21.60
C LEU A 156 -1.91 -11.65 -20.17
N LEU A 157 -2.79 -11.47 -19.17
CA LEU A 157 -2.42 -11.69 -17.77
C LEU A 157 -2.07 -13.18 -17.51
N SER A 158 -2.79 -14.10 -18.14
CA SER A 158 -2.53 -15.54 -18.01
C SER A 158 -1.13 -15.93 -18.46
N VAL A 159 -0.58 -15.29 -19.48
CA VAL A 159 0.78 -15.54 -19.97
C VAL A 159 1.81 -15.25 -18.88
N SER A 160 1.71 -14.09 -18.23
CA SER A 160 2.65 -13.71 -17.18
C SER A 160 2.47 -14.56 -15.90
N LEU A 161 1.22 -14.85 -15.51
CA LEU A 161 0.93 -15.66 -14.31
C LEU A 161 1.27 -17.15 -14.48
N SER A 162 1.29 -17.66 -15.71
CA SER A 162 1.66 -19.04 -16.02
C SER A 162 3.16 -19.22 -16.35
N SER A 163 3.94 -18.14 -16.37
CA SER A 163 5.37 -18.22 -16.66
C SER A 163 6.10 -19.03 -15.59
N PRO A 164 6.82 -20.12 -15.95
CA PRO A 164 7.58 -20.92 -14.99
C PRO A 164 8.62 -20.11 -14.20
N GLU A 165 9.14 -19.03 -14.80
CA GLU A 165 10.10 -18.12 -14.17
C GLU A 165 9.54 -17.43 -12.93
N TYR A 166 8.23 -17.15 -12.92
CA TYR A 166 7.59 -16.35 -11.89
C TYR A 166 6.75 -17.15 -10.90
N GLN A 167 6.36 -18.38 -11.24
CA GLN A 167 5.45 -19.19 -10.41
C GLN A 167 5.93 -19.40 -8.97
N SER A 168 7.24 -19.50 -8.75
CA SER A 168 7.82 -19.63 -7.40
C SER A 168 7.56 -18.42 -6.51
N TYR A 169 7.29 -17.27 -7.10
CA TYR A 169 6.99 -16.02 -6.40
C TYR A 169 5.50 -15.80 -6.16
N PHE A 170 4.64 -16.75 -6.48
CA PHE A 170 3.19 -16.61 -6.30
C PHE A 170 2.67 -17.53 -5.20
N VAL A 171 1.68 -17.03 -4.46
CA VAL A 171 0.84 -17.87 -3.61
C VAL A 171 -0.17 -18.56 -4.52
N MET A 172 0.05 -19.86 -4.78
CA MET A 172 -0.75 -20.62 -5.76
C MET A 172 -2.13 -20.96 -5.23
N ASP A 173 -2.22 -21.37 -3.94
CA ASP A 173 -3.46 -21.80 -3.32
C ASP A 173 -3.84 -20.81 -2.20
N PHE A 174 -4.87 -20.03 -2.44
CA PHE A 174 -5.43 -19.17 -1.41
C PHE A 174 -6.27 -19.99 -0.42
N ARG A 175 -6.05 -19.74 0.86
CA ARG A 175 -6.91 -20.21 1.96
C ARG A 175 -6.90 -19.18 3.09
N PRO A 176 -7.99 -19.04 3.84
CA PRO A 176 -8.10 -18.04 4.93
C PRO A 176 -7.05 -18.19 6.05
N GLU A 177 -6.52 -19.39 6.21
CA GLU A 177 -5.57 -19.76 7.26
C GLU A 177 -4.11 -19.50 6.88
N LEU A 178 -3.84 -18.94 5.69
CA LEU A 178 -2.47 -18.59 5.29
C LEU A 178 -1.77 -17.76 6.36
N THR A 179 -0.59 -18.22 6.75
CA THR A 179 0.29 -17.51 7.67
C THR A 179 1.32 -16.67 6.91
N LEU A 180 1.97 -15.77 7.63
CA LEU A 180 3.06 -14.98 7.04
C LEU A 180 4.17 -15.89 6.48
N LYS A 181 4.48 -17.02 7.14
CA LYS A 181 5.44 -18.01 6.64
C LYS A 181 5.07 -18.55 5.26
N ASP A 182 3.80 -18.84 5.03
CA ASP A 182 3.31 -19.37 3.74
C ASP A 182 3.47 -18.35 2.60
N CYS A 183 3.46 -17.06 2.94
CA CYS A 183 3.45 -15.95 1.99
C CYS A 183 4.81 -15.25 1.82
N ARG A 184 5.80 -15.47 2.72
CA ARG A 184 7.11 -14.80 2.61
C ARG A 184 7.77 -15.06 1.27
N GLY A 185 8.35 -14.01 0.68
CA GLY A 185 8.98 -14.03 -0.63
C GLY A 185 8.00 -14.17 -1.80
N LYS A 186 6.68 -14.02 -1.55
CA LYS A 186 5.65 -14.27 -2.56
C LYS A 186 4.66 -13.13 -2.68
N ILE A 187 3.97 -13.12 -3.81
CA ILE A 187 2.85 -12.23 -4.13
C ILE A 187 1.55 -13.03 -3.94
N LEU A 188 0.64 -12.48 -3.16
CA LEU A 188 -0.74 -12.92 -3.07
C LEU A 188 -1.61 -12.02 -3.97
N PHE A 189 -2.14 -12.58 -5.04
CA PHE A 189 -3.04 -11.87 -5.94
C PHE A 189 -4.48 -11.88 -5.43
N LEU A 190 -5.15 -10.75 -5.61
CA LEU A 190 -6.59 -10.58 -5.41
C LEU A 190 -7.21 -10.16 -6.74
N HIS A 191 -7.87 -11.08 -7.41
CA HIS A 191 -8.47 -10.84 -8.73
C HIS A 191 -9.88 -10.25 -8.56
N ARG A 192 -10.09 -9.07 -9.12
CA ARG A 192 -11.40 -8.38 -9.08
C ARG A 192 -12.30 -8.74 -10.27
N ASP A 193 -11.79 -9.46 -11.24
CA ASP A 193 -12.47 -9.85 -12.48
C ASP A 193 -12.71 -11.37 -12.54
N HIS A 194 -13.92 -11.78 -12.88
CA HIS A 194 -14.38 -13.18 -12.88
C HIS A 194 -13.59 -14.14 -13.80
N ALA A 195 -12.93 -13.62 -14.83
CA ALA A 195 -12.20 -14.45 -15.79
C ALA A 195 -10.91 -15.08 -15.20
N MET A 196 -10.58 -14.78 -13.95
CA MET A 196 -9.33 -15.17 -13.31
C MET A 196 -9.49 -16.21 -12.20
N ASP A 197 -10.61 -16.92 -12.15
CA ASP A 197 -10.94 -17.88 -11.07
C ASP A 197 -9.97 -19.08 -10.98
N ASN A 198 -9.22 -19.37 -12.04
CA ASN A 198 -8.28 -20.51 -12.10
C ASN A 198 -6.81 -20.11 -12.01
N TYR A 199 -6.51 -18.86 -11.63
CA TYR A 199 -5.15 -18.34 -11.53
C TYR A 199 -4.69 -18.23 -10.09
N PRO A 200 -3.37 -18.08 -9.84
CA PRO A 200 -2.83 -17.93 -8.49
C PRO A 200 -3.51 -16.80 -7.71
N GLY A 201 -3.81 -17.04 -6.45
CA GLY A 201 -4.42 -16.04 -5.56
C GLY A 201 -5.89 -16.28 -5.27
N ALA A 202 -6.63 -15.23 -4.94
CA ALA A 202 -8.04 -15.27 -4.56
C ALA A 202 -8.91 -14.47 -5.54
N ALA A 203 -10.08 -15.00 -5.86
CA ALA A 203 -11.13 -14.25 -6.54
C ALA A 203 -11.86 -13.34 -5.53
N CYS A 204 -11.85 -12.03 -5.78
CA CYS A 204 -12.52 -11.02 -4.97
C CYS A 204 -13.74 -10.46 -5.71
N VAL A 205 -14.66 -11.35 -6.02
CA VAL A 205 -15.89 -11.03 -6.75
C VAL A 205 -16.83 -10.21 -5.88
N GLY A 206 -17.37 -9.14 -6.45
CA GLY A 206 -18.29 -8.25 -5.74
C GLY A 206 -17.61 -7.17 -4.88
N TRP A 207 -16.34 -6.95 -5.10
CA TRP A 207 -15.68 -5.76 -4.57
C TRP A 207 -16.20 -4.53 -5.30
N GLU A 208 -17.10 -3.82 -4.65
CA GLU A 208 -17.62 -2.54 -5.16
C GLU A 208 -16.67 -1.41 -4.75
N ASP A 209 -16.44 -0.48 -5.68
CA ASP A 209 -15.73 0.76 -5.36
C ASP A 209 -16.59 1.57 -4.38
N ASP A 210 -15.98 2.20 -3.39
CA ASP A 210 -16.60 3.01 -2.34
C ASP A 210 -17.60 2.28 -1.42
N SER A 211 -17.59 0.95 -1.38
CA SER A 211 -18.45 0.19 -0.48
C SER A 211 -17.83 0.02 0.90
N THR A 212 -18.66 0.05 1.93
CA THR A 212 -18.30 -0.32 3.32
C THR A 212 -18.52 -1.81 3.59
N CYS A 213 -18.76 -2.62 2.56
CA CYS A 213 -19.01 -4.04 2.69
C CYS A 213 -17.78 -4.80 3.20
N LEU A 214 -18.01 -5.67 4.19
CA LEU A 214 -17.05 -6.70 4.56
C LEU A 214 -16.91 -7.67 3.39
N LEU A 215 -15.71 -7.80 2.84
CA LEU A 215 -15.40 -8.79 1.81
C LEU A 215 -15.65 -10.19 2.37
N THR A 216 -16.61 -10.90 1.84
CA THR A 216 -16.74 -12.33 2.05
C THR A 216 -15.91 -13.02 0.98
N LEU A 217 -14.70 -13.45 1.36
CA LEU A 217 -13.88 -14.32 0.51
C LEU A 217 -14.58 -15.68 0.41
N ARG A 218 -14.88 -16.10 -0.81
CA ARG A 218 -15.43 -17.41 -1.12
C ARG A 218 -14.36 -18.34 -1.66
#